data_7155a7c17de84e90c9f8d72903d4e681
#
_entry.id   7155a7c17de84e90c9f8d72903d4e681
#
_cell.length_a   1.000
_cell.length_b   1.000
_cell.length_c   1.000
_cell.angle_alpha   90.00
_cell.angle_beta   90.00
_cell.angle_gamma   90.00
#
_symmetry.space_group_name_H-M   'P 1'
#
loop_
_entity.id
_entity.type
_entity.pdbx_description
1 polymer ?
#
loop_
_entity_poly.entity_id
_entity_poly.type
_entity_poly.pdbx_seq_one_letter_code
_entity_poly.pdbx_strand_id
1 'polypeptide(L)'
;MKIIGLSDPEVQSSLRAAGIGMSVPEARSIAEVLGRDPTLTELFCYDAMWSEHCSYKSSRATLKEFLPTDGPNVVMGPVEDSGIVAIDDQWCVVISHESHNHPSQILP
;
A
#
# COMPACT_ATOMS: atom_id res chain seq x y z
N MET A 1 16.78 -4.16 12.68
CA MET A 1 17.84 -3.67 11.75
C MET A 1 18.26 -2.28 12.20
N LYS A 2 19.54 -1.96 12.21
CA LYS A 2 19.99 -0.64 12.65
C LYS A 2 19.64 0.43 11.60
N ILE A 3 19.04 1.53 12.04
CA ILE A 3 18.64 2.69 11.22
C ILE A 3 19.06 3.99 11.92
N ILE A 4 18.83 4.06 13.24
CA ILE A 4 19.17 5.25 14.05
C ILE A 4 20.68 5.44 14.07
N GLY A 5 21.13 6.67 13.75
CA GLY A 5 22.53 7.05 13.75
C GLY A 5 23.33 6.63 12.51
N LEU A 6 22.73 5.91 11.56
CA LEU A 6 23.38 5.63 10.28
C LEU A 6 23.11 6.75 9.26
N SER A 7 24.03 6.92 8.30
CA SER A 7 23.82 7.78 7.14
C SER A 7 22.79 7.19 6.17
N ASP A 8 22.20 8.01 5.31
CA ASP A 8 21.24 7.55 4.31
C ASP A 8 21.78 6.46 3.37
N PRO A 9 23.02 6.57 2.86
CA PRO A 9 23.60 5.49 2.06
C PRO A 9 23.73 4.16 2.80
N GLU A 10 24.07 4.18 4.10
CA GLU A 10 24.20 2.97 4.92
C GLU A 10 22.83 2.32 5.17
N VAL A 11 21.81 3.12 5.47
CA VAL A 11 20.43 2.64 5.61
C VAL A 11 19.94 2.04 4.29
N GLN A 12 20.13 2.75 3.17
CA GLN A 12 19.74 2.26 1.84
C GLN A 12 20.43 0.94 1.48
N SER A 13 21.73 0.82 1.78
CA SER A 13 22.48 -0.43 1.55
C SER A 13 21.92 -1.59 2.37
N SER A 14 21.59 -1.33 3.64
CA SER A 14 21.04 -2.34 4.55
C SER A 14 19.63 -2.80 4.12
N LEU A 15 18.77 -1.87 3.68
CA LEU A 15 17.44 -2.19 3.15
C LEU A 15 17.54 -3.07 1.90
N ARG A 16 18.39 -2.70 0.95
CA ARG A 16 18.63 -3.48 -0.28
C ARG A 16 19.18 -4.88 0.02
N ALA A 17 20.14 -4.98 0.92
CA ALA A 17 20.73 -6.25 1.31
C ALA A 17 19.69 -7.18 1.96
N ALA A 18 18.68 -6.62 2.64
CA ALA A 18 17.57 -7.35 3.23
C ALA A 18 16.42 -7.64 2.24
N GLY A 19 16.47 -7.11 1.00
CA GLY A 19 15.37 -7.25 0.03
C GLY A 19 14.14 -6.41 0.34
N ILE A 20 14.29 -5.32 1.12
CA ILE A 20 13.21 -4.42 1.52
C ILE A 20 13.11 -3.28 0.52
N GLY A 21 11.90 -3.06 -0.01
CA GLY A 21 11.64 -2.09 -1.09
C GLY A 21 11.38 -0.66 -0.62
N MET A 22 11.19 -0.43 0.68
CA MET A 22 10.90 0.91 1.20
C MET A 22 12.07 1.88 1.04
N SER A 23 11.75 3.16 1.00
CA SER A 23 12.73 4.25 0.95
C SER A 23 13.36 4.53 2.32
N VAL A 24 14.51 5.21 2.32
CA VAL A 24 15.17 5.64 3.56
C VAL A 24 14.30 6.52 4.45
N PRO A 25 13.58 7.54 3.92
CA PRO A 25 12.65 8.34 4.73
C PRO A 25 11.56 7.50 5.40
N GLU A 26 10.99 6.52 4.71
CA GLU A 26 10.00 5.60 5.28
C GLU A 26 10.59 4.78 6.43
N ALA A 27 11.75 4.19 6.24
CA ALA A 27 12.44 3.44 7.28
C ALA A 27 12.77 4.30 8.51
N ARG A 28 13.16 5.56 8.32
CA ARG A 28 13.37 6.51 9.42
C ARG A 28 12.09 6.87 10.15
N SER A 29 10.99 7.10 9.42
CA SER A 29 9.68 7.35 10.03
C SER A 29 9.22 6.20 10.91
N ILE A 30 9.46 4.95 10.47
CA ILE A 30 9.17 3.77 11.29
C ILE A 30 10.00 3.76 12.57
N ALA A 31 11.31 4.01 12.48
CA ALA A 31 12.18 4.05 13.66
C ALA A 31 11.78 5.18 14.64
N GLU A 32 11.35 6.32 14.12
CA GLU A 32 10.85 7.44 14.89
C GLU A 32 9.55 7.08 15.64
N VAL A 33 8.57 6.52 14.94
CA VAL A 33 7.29 6.07 15.53
C VAL A 33 7.51 5.02 16.61
N LEU A 34 8.43 4.08 16.39
CA LEU A 34 8.75 3.03 17.35
C LEU A 34 9.61 3.54 18.52
N GLY A 35 10.28 4.69 18.38
CA GLY A 35 11.26 5.20 19.36
C GLY A 35 12.52 4.33 19.50
N ARG A 36 12.75 3.41 18.56
CA ARG A 36 13.89 2.47 18.53
C ARG A 36 14.15 1.96 17.11
N ASP A 37 15.26 1.28 16.95
CA ASP A 37 15.52 0.54 15.70
C ASP A 37 14.46 -0.59 15.53
N PRO A 38 13.84 -0.71 14.34
CA PRO A 38 12.92 -1.80 14.04
C PRO A 38 13.64 -3.14 13.90
N THR A 39 12.96 -4.21 14.25
CA THR A 39 13.40 -5.57 13.90
C THR A 39 13.26 -5.78 12.40
N LEU A 40 13.92 -6.80 11.87
CA LEU A 40 13.81 -7.15 10.46
C LEU A 40 12.38 -7.58 10.10
N THR A 41 11.73 -8.33 10.99
CA THR A 41 10.33 -8.76 10.82
C THR A 41 9.37 -7.57 10.76
N GLU A 42 9.53 -6.59 11.66
CA GLU A 42 8.72 -5.37 11.62
C GLU A 42 8.90 -4.62 10.30
N LEU A 43 10.13 -4.50 9.80
CA LEU A 43 10.37 -3.86 8.51
C LEU A 43 9.70 -4.60 7.35
N PHE A 44 9.74 -5.94 7.32
CA PHE A 44 9.00 -6.71 6.31
C PHE A 44 7.49 -6.50 6.41
N CYS A 45 6.93 -6.45 7.62
CA CYS A 45 5.51 -6.16 7.81
C CYS A 45 5.15 -4.75 7.30
N TYR A 46 5.95 -3.75 7.65
CA TYR A 46 5.74 -2.38 7.17
C TYR A 46 5.91 -2.27 5.65
N ASP A 47 6.93 -2.93 5.06
CA ASP A 47 7.18 -2.91 3.63
C ASP A 47 6.00 -3.51 2.85
N ALA A 48 5.44 -4.61 3.33
CA ALA A 48 4.26 -5.23 2.73
C ALA A 48 3.01 -4.35 2.87
N MET A 49 2.68 -3.91 4.09
CA MET A 49 1.47 -3.15 4.38
C MET A 49 1.51 -1.71 3.84
N TRP A 50 2.67 -1.11 3.77
CA TRP A 50 2.89 0.24 3.26
C TRP A 50 3.37 0.24 1.81
N SER A 51 3.13 -0.84 1.11
CA SER A 51 3.36 -0.95 -0.34
C SER A 51 2.27 -0.22 -1.12
N GLU A 52 2.51 0.03 -2.39
CA GLU A 52 1.52 0.60 -3.30
C GLU A 52 0.29 -0.31 -3.44
N HIS A 53 0.48 -1.63 -3.34
CA HIS A 53 -0.60 -2.62 -3.42
C HIS A 53 -1.58 -2.57 -2.25
N CYS A 54 -1.08 -2.33 -1.03
CA CYS A 54 -1.93 -2.34 0.18
C CYS A 54 -2.39 -0.95 0.59
N SER A 55 -1.57 0.09 0.41
CA SER A 55 -1.85 1.43 0.94
C SER A 55 -2.14 2.49 -0.11
N TYR A 56 -1.87 2.20 -1.39
CA TYR A 56 -1.95 3.21 -2.46
C TYR A 56 -1.18 4.49 -2.12
N LYS A 57 -0.02 4.34 -1.47
CA LYS A 57 0.71 5.44 -0.83
C LYS A 57 1.07 6.59 -1.75
N SER A 58 1.35 6.31 -3.02
CA SER A 58 1.67 7.32 -4.03
C SER A 58 0.51 7.60 -4.98
N SER A 59 -0.33 6.62 -5.31
CA SER A 59 -1.42 6.76 -6.27
C SER A 59 -2.70 7.32 -5.68
N ARG A 60 -2.91 7.24 -4.36
CA ARG A 60 -4.16 7.68 -3.70
C ARG A 60 -4.54 9.14 -4.01
N ALA A 61 -3.56 10.03 -4.03
CA ALA A 61 -3.81 11.45 -4.35
C ALA A 61 -4.34 11.62 -5.78
N THR A 62 -3.69 10.95 -6.74
CA THR A 62 -4.08 10.95 -8.15
C THR A 62 -5.47 10.32 -8.35
N LEU A 63 -5.73 9.19 -7.67
CA LEU A 63 -7.04 8.55 -7.73
C LEU A 63 -8.15 9.48 -7.22
N LYS A 64 -7.93 10.18 -6.12
CA LYS A 64 -8.90 11.16 -5.59
C LYS A 64 -9.12 12.35 -6.50
N GLU A 65 -8.11 12.77 -7.25
CA GLU A 65 -8.19 13.93 -8.13
C GLU A 65 -8.91 13.61 -9.44
N PHE A 66 -8.67 12.43 -10.02
CA PHE A 66 -9.10 12.11 -11.37
C PHE A 66 -10.27 11.10 -11.45
N LEU A 67 -10.53 10.33 -10.40
CA LEU A 67 -11.67 9.42 -10.42
C LEU A 67 -12.94 10.13 -9.92
N PRO A 68 -14.07 9.97 -10.64
CA PRO A 68 -15.36 10.40 -10.14
C PRO A 68 -15.73 9.58 -8.91
N THR A 69 -15.75 10.22 -7.75
CA THR A 69 -16.09 9.59 -6.47
C THR A 69 -17.56 9.73 -6.13
N ASP A 70 -18.25 10.62 -6.84
CA ASP A 70 -19.66 10.93 -6.69
C ASP A 70 -20.31 11.19 -8.06
N GLY A 71 -21.61 11.15 -8.10
CA GLY A 71 -22.39 11.39 -9.31
C GLY A 71 -23.77 10.76 -9.20
N PRO A 72 -24.71 11.08 -10.12
CA PRO A 72 -26.11 10.67 -10.03
C PRO A 72 -26.29 9.13 -9.96
N ASN A 73 -25.37 8.37 -10.53
CA ASN A 73 -25.45 6.90 -10.57
C ASN A 73 -24.40 6.23 -9.67
N VAL A 74 -23.55 7.00 -8.96
CA VAL A 74 -22.55 6.44 -8.05
C VAL A 74 -23.20 6.19 -6.70
N VAL A 75 -23.38 4.94 -6.32
CA VAL A 75 -23.87 4.52 -5.00
C VAL A 75 -22.73 4.48 -4.00
N MET A 76 -21.60 3.92 -4.44
CA MET A 76 -20.37 3.88 -3.65
C MET A 76 -19.16 4.07 -4.58
N GLY A 77 -18.39 5.10 -4.33
CA GLY A 77 -17.12 5.36 -5.01
C GLY A 77 -15.97 4.49 -4.47
N PRO A 78 -14.72 4.79 -4.84
CA PRO A 78 -13.54 3.99 -4.48
C PRO A 78 -13.14 4.17 -3.00
N VAL A 79 -13.99 3.72 -2.09
CA VAL A 79 -13.77 3.73 -0.64
C VAL A 79 -13.35 2.36 -0.15
N GLU A 80 -13.92 1.32 -0.77
CA GLU A 80 -13.64 -0.09 -0.53
C GLU A 80 -13.03 -0.73 -1.79
N ASP A 81 -12.84 -2.03 -1.78
CA ASP A 81 -12.25 -2.78 -2.90
C ASP A 81 -13.17 -2.90 -4.13
N SER A 82 -14.39 -2.40 -4.04
CA SER A 82 -15.38 -2.42 -5.12
C SER A 82 -16.07 -1.07 -5.26
N GLY A 83 -16.45 -0.72 -6.48
CA GLY A 83 -17.36 0.37 -6.78
C GLY A 83 -18.78 -0.13 -6.98
N ILE A 84 -19.78 0.69 -6.65
CA ILE A 84 -21.21 0.38 -6.85
C ILE A 84 -21.84 1.48 -7.68
N VAL A 85 -22.46 1.08 -8.79
CA VAL A 85 -23.13 1.99 -9.73
C VAL A 85 -24.60 1.58 -9.86
N ALA A 86 -25.51 2.51 -9.68
CA ALA A 86 -26.94 2.27 -9.90
C ALA A 86 -27.23 2.13 -11.41
N ILE A 87 -28.05 1.15 -11.75
CA ILE A 87 -28.64 0.98 -13.09
C ILE A 87 -29.99 1.70 -13.14
N ASP A 88 -30.79 1.46 -12.11
CA ASP A 88 -32.13 2.05 -11.92
C ASP A 88 -32.46 2.14 -10.41
N ASP A 89 -33.70 2.42 -10.08
CA ASP A 89 -34.17 2.58 -8.70
C ASP A 89 -34.15 1.28 -7.87
N GLN A 90 -33.95 0.13 -8.51
CA GLN A 90 -34.01 -1.20 -7.87
C GLN A 90 -32.70 -1.98 -7.97
N TRP A 91 -31.88 -1.69 -8.96
CA TRP A 91 -30.70 -2.50 -9.28
C TRP A 91 -29.42 -1.68 -9.32
N CYS A 92 -28.36 -2.28 -8.83
CA CYS A 92 -26.99 -1.75 -8.95
C CYS A 92 -26.03 -2.81 -9.45
N VAL A 93 -24.92 -2.38 -10.01
CA VAL A 93 -23.78 -3.23 -10.38
C VAL A 93 -22.67 -2.99 -9.36
N VAL A 94 -22.13 -4.06 -8.81
CA VAL A 94 -20.91 -4.05 -8.01
C VAL A 94 -19.77 -4.47 -8.91
N ILE A 95 -18.72 -3.64 -8.98
CA ILE A 95 -17.58 -3.87 -9.87
C ILE A 95 -16.31 -3.84 -9.04
N SER A 96 -15.51 -4.92 -9.11
CA SER A 96 -14.12 -4.93 -8.71
C SER A 96 -13.25 -5.44 -9.85
N HIS A 97 -12.02 -4.97 -9.92
CA HIS A 97 -11.02 -5.46 -10.85
C HIS A 97 -9.73 -5.70 -10.07
N GLU A 98 -9.35 -6.95 -10.00
CA GLU A 98 -8.22 -7.38 -9.17
C GLU A 98 -7.22 -8.20 -10.00
N SER A 99 -5.96 -8.13 -9.59
CA SER A 99 -4.94 -9.06 -10.04
C SER A 99 -4.54 -9.96 -8.87
N HIS A 100 -4.56 -11.28 -9.09
CA HIS A 100 -4.16 -12.26 -8.07
C HIS A 100 -2.85 -12.94 -8.45
N ASN A 101 -1.93 -12.96 -7.49
CA ASN A 101 -0.78 -13.84 -7.53
C ASN A 101 -1.07 -15.05 -6.64
N HIS A 102 -1.22 -16.23 -7.25
CA HIS A 102 -1.41 -17.48 -6.50
C HIS A 102 -0.06 -18.11 -6.14
N PRO A 103 0.36 -18.10 -4.87
CA PRO A 103 1.57 -18.82 -4.43
C PRO A 103 1.53 -20.30 -4.77
N SER A 104 0.33 -20.91 -4.75
CA SER A 104 0.09 -22.29 -5.13
C SER A 104 0.35 -22.62 -6.61
N GLN A 105 0.45 -21.61 -7.48
CA GLN A 105 0.85 -21.78 -8.88
C GLN A 105 2.36 -21.98 -9.02
N ILE A 106 3.14 -21.52 -8.04
CA ILE A 106 4.60 -21.62 -8.01
C ILE A 106 5.03 -22.83 -7.18
N LEU A 107 4.32 -23.10 -6.08
CA LEU A 107 4.52 -24.21 -5.16
C LEU A 107 3.17 -24.87 -4.88
N PRO A 108 2.72 -25.80 -5.76
CA PRO A 108 1.45 -26.52 -5.59
C PRO A 108 1.49 -27.50 -4.41
#